data_98421233feeb7f51161884d0c2599896
#
_entry.id   98421233feeb7f51161884d0c2599896
#
_cell.length_a   1.000
_cell.length_b   1.000
_cell.length_c   1.000
_cell.angle_alpha   90.00
_cell.angle_beta   90.00
_cell.angle_gamma   90.00
#
_symmetry.space_group_name_H-M   'P 1'
#
loop_
_entity.id
_entity.type
_entity.pdbx_description
1 polymer ?
#
loop_
_entity_poly.entity_id
_entity_poly.type
_entity_poly.pdbx_seq_one_letter_code
_entity_poly.pdbx_strand_id
1 'polypeptide(L)'
;LPEIGGRIFSANDKQTGYNFFYRQHVIRPALIGMIGSWISGGVEWNIPHHHRASSTLNAGYEIVENEDGSKTIWIGETELRQRLKWNIGLTIFPGKSYVEATFQIQNRTPIMQSFLYWANVSVHANNDYQVQFPPQTLYGTSHSKTQYTDWPYNPIRNSGAPVDNSYWANWAGSNSTFAVDYAQDFLVGYDYGQNAGTAHWANHHVVPGKKFFLW
;
A
#
# COMPACT_ATOMS: atom_id res chain seq x y z
N LEU A 1 -2.69 -14.60 -3.98
CA LEU A 1 -2.28 -15.20 -5.26
C LEU A 1 -0.75 -15.32 -5.30
N PRO A 2 -0.18 -16.53 -5.02
CA PRO A 2 1.27 -16.73 -5.09
C PRO A 2 1.82 -16.49 -6.51
N GLU A 3 1.03 -16.79 -7.55
CA GLU A 3 1.42 -16.69 -8.95
C GLU A 3 1.76 -15.27 -9.42
N ILE A 4 1.28 -14.28 -8.70
CA ILE A 4 1.56 -12.86 -8.97
C ILE A 4 2.20 -12.18 -7.76
N GLY A 5 3.29 -12.76 -7.29
CA GLY A 5 4.14 -12.18 -6.27
C GLY A 5 3.60 -12.25 -4.85
N GLY A 6 2.69 -13.18 -4.54
CA GLY A 6 2.12 -13.33 -3.20
C GLY A 6 1.13 -12.22 -2.83
N ARG A 7 0.45 -11.65 -3.79
CA ARG A 7 -0.48 -10.53 -3.62
C ARG A 7 -1.75 -10.95 -2.88
N ILE A 8 -2.22 -10.13 -1.94
CA ILE A 8 -3.62 -10.21 -1.50
C ILE A 8 -4.46 -9.58 -2.60
N PHE A 9 -5.34 -10.36 -3.25
CA PHE A 9 -6.09 -9.85 -4.40
C PHE A 9 -7.52 -9.43 -4.07
N SER A 10 -8.09 -9.95 -3.01
CA SER A 10 -9.41 -9.52 -2.52
C SER A 10 -9.54 -9.73 -1.02
N ALA A 11 -10.37 -8.89 -0.40
CA ALA A 11 -10.85 -9.05 0.97
C ALA A 11 -12.33 -8.64 0.98
N ASN A 12 -13.22 -9.62 1.13
CA ASN A 12 -14.65 -9.38 1.09
C ASN A 12 -15.24 -9.34 2.48
N ASP A 13 -16.03 -8.32 2.76
CA ASP A 13 -16.94 -8.33 3.88
C ASP A 13 -18.06 -9.35 3.63
N LYS A 14 -18.20 -10.31 4.53
CA LYS A 14 -19.21 -11.39 4.39
C LYS A 14 -20.64 -10.91 4.64
N GLN A 15 -20.82 -9.77 5.32
CA GLN A 15 -22.12 -9.22 5.63
C GLN A 15 -22.67 -8.36 4.49
N THR A 16 -21.82 -7.51 3.92
CA THR A 16 -22.22 -6.55 2.89
C THR A 16 -21.86 -7.00 1.48
N GLY A 17 -20.91 -7.94 1.33
CA GLY A 17 -20.34 -8.34 0.05
C GLY A 17 -19.33 -7.34 -0.51
N TYR A 18 -19.03 -6.26 0.22
CA TYR A 18 -18.07 -5.25 -0.21
C TYR A 18 -16.67 -5.83 -0.28
N ASN A 19 -15.98 -5.62 -1.42
CA ASN A 19 -14.57 -5.96 -1.56
C ASN A 19 -13.72 -4.72 -1.26
N PHE A 20 -12.92 -4.80 -0.21
CA PHE A 20 -12.08 -3.68 0.23
C PHE A 20 -10.95 -3.32 -0.74
N PHE A 21 -10.60 -4.22 -1.67
CA PHE A 21 -9.52 -3.98 -2.62
C PHE A 21 -10.04 -3.87 -4.05
N TYR A 22 -9.48 -2.93 -4.79
CA TYR A 22 -9.70 -2.87 -6.23
C TYR A 22 -9.13 -4.13 -6.89
N ARG A 23 -9.90 -4.70 -7.82
CA ARG A 23 -9.53 -5.87 -8.61
C ARG A 23 -9.48 -5.50 -10.07
N GLN A 24 -8.32 -5.67 -10.66
CA GLN A 24 -8.17 -5.52 -12.10
C GLN A 24 -8.85 -6.69 -12.82
N HIS A 25 -9.73 -6.43 -13.78
CA HIS A 25 -10.41 -7.47 -14.56
C HIS A 25 -9.44 -8.25 -15.45
N VAL A 26 -8.45 -7.55 -15.99
CA VAL A 26 -7.39 -8.14 -16.79
C VAL A 26 -6.05 -7.81 -16.14
N ILE A 27 -5.38 -8.85 -15.65
CA ILE A 27 -4.07 -8.68 -15.04
C ILE A 27 -3.06 -8.42 -16.15
N ARG A 28 -2.51 -7.21 -16.19
CA ARG A 28 -1.49 -6.80 -17.14
C ARG A 28 -0.30 -6.21 -16.36
N PRO A 29 0.87 -6.84 -16.46
CA PRO A 29 2.09 -6.22 -15.96
C PRO A 29 2.40 -4.96 -16.77
N ALA A 30 2.71 -3.87 -16.08
CA ALA A 30 3.24 -2.66 -16.70
C ALA A 30 4.65 -2.41 -16.18
N LEU A 31 5.53 -1.96 -17.06
CA LEU A 31 6.87 -1.53 -16.67
C LEU A 31 6.85 -0.05 -16.32
N ILE A 32 7.38 0.29 -15.16
CA ILE A 32 7.56 1.69 -14.76
C ILE A 32 9.05 2.03 -14.82
N GLY A 33 9.46 2.47 -16.00
CA GLY A 33 10.86 2.77 -16.27
C GLY A 33 11.77 1.56 -16.00
N MET A 34 12.85 1.77 -15.26
CA MET A 34 13.80 0.71 -14.87
C MET A 34 13.53 0.11 -13.48
N ILE A 35 12.43 0.46 -12.83
CA ILE A 35 12.18 0.11 -11.44
C ILE A 35 11.38 -1.18 -11.26
N GLY A 36 10.85 -1.76 -12.31
CA GLY A 36 10.21 -3.06 -12.28
C GLY A 36 8.80 -3.09 -12.85
N SER A 37 8.21 -4.27 -12.83
CA SER A 37 6.84 -4.49 -13.26
C SER A 37 5.85 -4.12 -12.15
N TRP A 38 4.65 -3.72 -12.57
CA TRP A 38 3.57 -3.35 -11.68
C TRP A 38 2.24 -3.93 -12.18
N ILE A 39 1.43 -4.37 -11.22
CA ILE A 39 0.06 -4.82 -11.47
C ILE A 39 -0.85 -4.02 -10.54
N SER A 40 -1.88 -3.39 -11.11
CA SER A 40 -2.93 -2.74 -10.32
C SER A 40 -3.85 -3.78 -9.69
N GLY A 41 -4.23 -3.57 -8.44
CA GLY A 41 -5.19 -4.38 -7.70
C GLY A 41 -4.61 -5.13 -6.50
N GLY A 42 -5.41 -5.18 -5.45
CA GLY A 42 -5.04 -5.84 -4.20
C GLY A 42 -3.90 -5.16 -3.44
N VAL A 43 -3.13 -5.94 -2.71
CA VAL A 43 -1.95 -5.46 -1.97
C VAL A 43 -0.68 -6.03 -2.59
N GLU A 44 0.16 -5.15 -3.09
CA GLU A 44 1.46 -5.46 -3.65
C GLU A 44 2.57 -5.24 -2.62
N TRP A 45 3.47 -6.21 -2.50
CA TRP A 45 4.61 -6.15 -1.60
C TRP A 45 5.86 -5.73 -2.37
N ASN A 46 6.30 -4.50 -2.21
CA ASN A 46 7.45 -3.93 -2.91
C ASN A 46 8.67 -3.92 -2.00
N ILE A 47 9.44 -4.99 -2.05
CA ILE A 47 10.61 -5.26 -1.23
C ILE A 47 11.65 -5.97 -2.12
N PRO A 48 12.92 -5.67 -2.05
CA PRO A 48 13.59 -4.69 -1.19
C PRO A 48 13.58 -3.26 -1.74
N HIS A 49 13.23 -3.05 -2.99
CA HIS A 49 13.21 -1.74 -3.64
C HIS A 49 12.09 -1.65 -4.67
N HIS A 50 11.36 -0.53 -4.70
CA HIS A 50 10.34 -0.16 -5.68
C HIS A 50 9.38 -1.31 -6.06
N HIS A 51 8.77 -1.25 -7.24
CA HIS A 51 8.09 -2.39 -7.84
C HIS A 51 9.14 -3.44 -8.19
N ARG A 52 9.06 -4.61 -7.57
CA ARG A 52 10.08 -5.64 -7.79
C ARG A 52 9.84 -6.40 -9.08
N ALA A 53 10.93 -6.84 -9.70
CA ALA A 53 10.89 -7.59 -10.97
C ALA A 53 10.08 -8.88 -10.85
N SER A 54 10.05 -9.50 -9.67
CA SER A 54 9.34 -10.75 -9.37
C SER A 54 7.87 -10.56 -8.96
N SER A 55 7.34 -9.33 -9.00
CA SER A 55 5.92 -9.07 -8.65
C SER A 55 4.91 -9.79 -9.57
N THR A 56 5.37 -10.32 -10.69
CA THR A 56 4.58 -11.10 -11.67
C THR A 56 4.97 -12.57 -11.72
N LEU A 57 5.82 -13.02 -10.81
CA LEU A 57 6.31 -14.39 -10.73
C LEU A 57 5.77 -15.06 -9.47
N ASN A 58 5.87 -16.40 -9.44
CA ASN A 58 5.47 -17.18 -8.29
C ASN A 58 6.35 -16.84 -7.07
N ALA A 59 5.71 -16.47 -5.97
CA ALA A 59 6.34 -16.39 -4.65
C ALA A 59 6.19 -17.72 -3.90
N GLY A 60 7.21 -18.08 -3.11
CA GLY A 60 7.08 -19.19 -2.16
C GLY A 60 6.05 -18.84 -1.08
N TYR A 61 5.29 -19.82 -0.63
CA TYR A 61 4.34 -19.61 0.46
C TYR A 61 4.21 -20.85 1.35
N GLU A 62 3.77 -20.62 2.58
CA GLU A 62 3.47 -21.62 3.59
C GLU A 62 2.27 -21.18 4.42
N ILE A 63 1.38 -22.10 4.77
CA ILE A 63 0.22 -21.80 5.63
C ILE A 63 0.47 -22.48 6.98
N VAL A 64 0.32 -21.70 8.07
CA VAL A 64 0.51 -22.15 9.44
C VAL A 64 -0.77 -21.91 10.23
N GLU A 65 -1.21 -22.93 10.97
CA GLU A 65 -2.23 -22.79 12.00
C GLU A 65 -1.53 -22.55 13.33
N ASN A 66 -1.84 -21.44 13.98
CA ASN A 66 -1.21 -21.06 15.24
C ASN A 66 -1.98 -21.63 16.44
N GLU A 67 -1.32 -21.75 17.58
CA GLU A 67 -1.91 -22.32 18.81
C GLU A 67 -3.14 -21.55 19.31
N ASP A 68 -3.23 -20.24 19.02
CA ASP A 68 -4.36 -19.40 19.38
C ASP A 68 -5.55 -19.52 18.40
N GLY A 69 -5.46 -20.42 17.42
CA GLY A 69 -6.47 -20.62 16.39
C GLY A 69 -6.40 -19.61 15.23
N SER A 70 -5.48 -18.68 15.26
CA SER A 70 -5.22 -17.80 14.12
C SER A 70 -4.51 -18.58 12.99
N LYS A 71 -4.60 -18.05 11.78
CA LYS A 71 -3.95 -18.65 10.61
C LYS A 71 -3.05 -17.62 9.93
N THR A 72 -1.83 -18.04 9.65
CA THR A 72 -0.84 -17.20 8.98
C THR A 72 -0.48 -17.81 7.64
N ILE A 73 -0.54 -17.02 6.57
CA ILE A 73 0.14 -17.36 5.33
C ILE A 73 1.45 -16.58 5.26
N TRP A 74 2.55 -17.29 5.24
CA TRP A 74 3.87 -16.74 4.96
C TRP A 74 4.12 -16.72 3.47
N ILE A 75 4.62 -15.60 2.97
CA ILE A 75 4.95 -15.38 1.56
C ILE A 75 6.33 -14.79 1.50
N GLY A 76 7.17 -15.23 0.57
CA GLY A 76 8.51 -14.65 0.47
C GLY A 76 9.34 -15.21 -0.65
N GLU A 77 10.48 -14.58 -0.81
CA GLU A 77 11.51 -14.97 -1.77
C GLU A 77 12.89 -14.45 -1.36
N THR A 78 13.92 -14.91 -2.02
CA THR A 78 15.23 -14.25 -2.02
C THR A 78 15.34 -13.44 -3.31
N GLU A 79 15.37 -12.11 -3.19
CA GLU A 79 15.54 -11.23 -4.33
C GLU A 79 16.96 -11.37 -4.88
N LEU A 80 17.07 -11.63 -6.19
CA LEU A 80 18.32 -12.07 -6.81
C LEU A 80 19.35 -10.97 -7.04
N ARG A 81 18.93 -9.71 -7.13
CA ARG A 81 19.81 -8.55 -7.41
C ARG A 81 20.61 -8.14 -6.18
N GLN A 82 19.91 -7.89 -5.06
CA GLN A 82 20.50 -7.49 -3.79
C GLN A 82 20.73 -8.67 -2.85
N ARG A 83 20.19 -9.86 -3.16
CA ARG A 83 20.25 -11.08 -2.32
C ARG A 83 19.68 -10.87 -0.93
N LEU A 84 18.65 -10.05 -0.85
CA LEU A 84 17.87 -9.87 0.37
C LEU A 84 16.74 -10.91 0.38
N LYS A 85 16.65 -11.70 1.44
CA LYS A 85 15.50 -12.58 1.67
C LYS A 85 14.46 -11.77 2.45
N TRP A 86 13.24 -11.73 1.92
CA TRP A 86 12.10 -11.14 2.61
C TRP A 86 10.97 -12.17 2.77
N ASN A 87 10.22 -12.02 3.86
CA ASN A 87 8.99 -12.74 4.11
C ASN A 87 7.94 -11.78 4.67
N ILE A 88 6.69 -11.99 4.28
CA ILE A 88 5.51 -11.38 4.87
C ILE A 88 4.63 -12.49 5.43
N GLY A 89 4.33 -12.43 6.71
CA GLY A 89 3.31 -13.26 7.36
C GLY A 89 2.01 -12.50 7.45
N LEU A 90 0.97 -12.99 6.81
CA LEU A 90 -0.37 -12.41 6.86
C LEU A 90 -1.23 -13.26 7.79
N THR A 91 -1.54 -12.73 8.96
CA THR A 91 -2.28 -13.44 10.00
C THR A 91 -3.71 -12.92 10.10
N ILE A 92 -4.65 -13.85 10.08
CA ILE A 92 -6.06 -13.60 10.38
C ILE A 92 -6.45 -14.27 11.68
N PHE A 93 -7.24 -13.58 12.50
CA PHE A 93 -7.66 -14.04 13.81
C PHE A 93 -9.14 -14.34 13.82
N PRO A 94 -9.58 -15.41 14.53
CA PRO A 94 -11.01 -15.69 14.70
C PRO A 94 -11.75 -14.49 15.33
N GLY A 95 -12.87 -14.09 14.72
CA GLY A 95 -13.70 -13.00 15.23
C GLY A 95 -13.11 -11.59 15.11
N LYS A 96 -12.05 -11.41 14.35
CA LYS A 96 -11.45 -10.10 14.08
C LYS A 96 -11.62 -9.71 12.62
N SER A 97 -11.69 -8.40 12.37
CA SER A 97 -11.87 -7.79 11.03
C SER A 97 -10.62 -7.08 10.53
N TYR A 98 -9.45 -7.52 10.95
CA TYR A 98 -8.18 -7.01 10.46
C TYR A 98 -7.24 -8.16 10.05
N VAL A 99 -6.26 -7.82 9.22
CA VAL A 99 -5.13 -8.69 8.88
C VAL A 99 -3.88 -8.07 9.47
N GLU A 100 -3.13 -8.85 10.25
CA GLU A 100 -1.82 -8.45 10.73
C GLU A 100 -0.76 -8.86 9.71
N ALA A 101 0.12 -7.93 9.35
CA ALA A 101 1.23 -8.18 8.45
C ALA A 101 2.56 -8.11 9.21
N THR A 102 3.20 -9.26 9.39
CA THR A 102 4.55 -9.36 9.96
C THR A 102 5.58 -9.35 8.85
N PHE A 103 6.45 -8.35 8.86
CA PHE A 103 7.51 -8.23 7.87
C PHE A 103 8.86 -8.67 8.43
N GLN A 104 9.56 -9.50 7.67
CA GLN A 104 10.92 -9.95 7.98
C GLN A 104 11.83 -9.73 6.76
N ILE A 105 13.03 -9.21 7.00
CA ILE A 105 14.07 -9.07 5.99
C ILE A 105 15.39 -9.59 6.53
N GLN A 106 16.11 -10.33 5.69
CA GLN A 106 17.44 -10.85 6.01
C GLN A 106 18.41 -10.46 4.90
N ASN A 107 19.47 -9.76 5.29
CA ASN A 107 20.60 -9.51 4.43
C ASN A 107 21.46 -10.78 4.32
N ARG A 108 21.54 -11.37 3.13
CA ARG A 108 22.34 -12.56 2.85
C ARG A 108 23.68 -12.26 2.17
N THR A 109 24.13 -11.01 2.29
CA THR A 109 25.41 -10.57 1.73
C THR A 109 26.34 -10.13 2.86
N PRO A 110 27.67 -10.12 2.64
CA PRO A 110 28.64 -9.68 3.62
C PRO A 110 28.75 -8.16 3.75
N ILE A 111 27.99 -7.41 2.98
CA ILE A 111 28.02 -5.94 2.97
C ILE A 111 26.70 -5.36 3.42
N MET A 112 26.72 -4.11 3.88
CA MET A 112 25.49 -3.37 4.24
C MET A 112 24.61 -3.19 3.01
N GLN A 113 23.32 -3.43 3.17
CA GLN A 113 22.30 -3.23 2.14
C GLN A 113 21.22 -2.28 2.66
N SER A 114 20.74 -1.39 1.80
CA SER A 114 19.51 -0.64 2.05
C SER A 114 18.29 -1.41 1.58
N PHE A 115 17.14 -1.10 2.13
CA PHE A 115 15.86 -1.63 1.66
C PHE A 115 14.75 -0.62 1.80
N LEU A 116 13.73 -0.78 1.00
CA LEU A 116 12.44 -0.13 1.09
C LEU A 116 11.39 -1.19 1.43
N TYR A 117 10.60 -0.94 2.46
CA TYR A 117 9.32 -1.65 2.65
C TYR A 117 8.21 -0.75 2.11
N TRP A 118 7.46 -1.25 1.15
CA TRP A 118 6.32 -0.55 0.59
C TRP A 118 5.18 -1.53 0.31
N ALA A 119 4.16 -1.53 1.19
CA ALA A 119 2.89 -2.17 0.94
C ALA A 119 2.03 -1.23 0.10
N ASN A 120 1.75 -1.61 -1.13
CA ASN A 120 0.95 -0.82 -2.07
C ASN A 120 -0.45 -1.38 -2.15
N VAL A 121 -1.41 -0.69 -1.51
CA VAL A 121 -2.80 -1.11 -1.41
C VAL A 121 -3.64 -0.41 -2.46
N SER A 122 -4.28 -1.18 -3.34
CA SER A 122 -5.23 -0.65 -4.32
C SER A 122 -6.64 -0.73 -3.79
N VAL A 123 -7.35 0.38 -3.78
CA VAL A 123 -8.73 0.51 -3.30
C VAL A 123 -9.64 1.06 -4.40
N HIS A 124 -10.93 0.86 -4.25
CA HIS A 124 -11.90 1.50 -5.14
C HIS A 124 -11.89 3.01 -4.91
N ALA A 125 -11.87 3.79 -6.00
CA ALA A 125 -11.95 5.23 -5.94
C ALA A 125 -13.19 5.71 -6.71
N ASN A 126 -13.93 6.63 -6.10
CA ASN A 126 -15.12 7.28 -6.65
C ASN A 126 -15.27 8.68 -6.03
N ASN A 127 -16.33 9.38 -6.39
CA ASN A 127 -16.54 10.77 -5.94
C ASN A 127 -16.69 10.92 -4.43
N ASP A 128 -17.11 9.86 -3.73
CA ASP A 128 -17.30 9.85 -2.27
C ASP A 128 -16.08 9.31 -1.52
N TYR A 129 -14.98 9.01 -2.24
CA TYR A 129 -13.78 8.45 -1.64
C TYR A 129 -12.81 9.53 -1.15
N GLN A 130 -12.44 9.42 0.13
CA GLN A 130 -11.48 10.32 0.78
C GLN A 130 -10.25 9.55 1.28
N VAL A 131 -9.06 10.09 1.02
CA VAL A 131 -7.80 9.65 1.62
C VAL A 131 -7.47 10.54 2.81
N GLN A 132 -7.27 9.93 3.96
CA GLN A 132 -7.00 10.66 5.20
C GLN A 132 -5.58 10.34 5.68
N PHE A 133 -4.70 11.32 5.60
CA PHE A 133 -3.45 11.32 6.34
C PHE A 133 -3.70 11.65 7.82
N PRO A 134 -2.73 11.37 8.72
CA PRO A 134 -2.85 11.80 10.11
C PRO A 134 -3.16 13.29 10.23
N PRO A 135 -4.00 13.71 11.20
CA PRO A 135 -4.45 15.11 11.33
C PRO A 135 -3.33 16.15 11.45
N GLN A 136 -2.15 15.73 11.93
CA GLN A 136 -0.97 16.59 12.05
C GLN A 136 -0.21 16.75 10.73
N THR A 137 -0.63 16.10 9.65
CA THR A 137 -0.04 16.27 8.33
C THR A 137 -0.48 17.62 7.77
N LEU A 138 0.42 18.60 7.81
CA LEU A 138 0.16 19.95 7.32
C LEU A 138 0.61 20.12 5.87
N TYR A 139 1.51 19.27 5.40
CA TYR A 139 2.13 19.39 4.09
C TYR A 139 2.12 18.07 3.34
N GLY A 140 1.99 18.19 2.03
CA GLY A 140 2.21 17.11 1.08
C GLY A 140 3.31 17.47 0.08
N THR A 141 3.93 16.45 -0.52
CA THR A 141 4.85 16.67 -1.64
C THR A 141 4.49 15.76 -2.81
N SER A 142 4.70 16.26 -4.02
CA SER A 142 4.45 15.52 -5.25
C SER A 142 5.40 14.33 -5.41
N HIS A 143 5.15 13.47 -6.39
CA HIS A 143 5.99 12.31 -6.68
C HIS A 143 7.46 12.68 -6.96
N SER A 144 7.70 13.79 -7.64
CA SER A 144 9.06 14.31 -7.91
C SER A 144 9.76 14.86 -6.67
N LYS A 145 9.02 15.11 -5.58
CA LYS A 145 9.52 15.70 -4.31
C LYS A 145 10.21 17.06 -4.50
N THR A 146 9.80 17.79 -5.54
CA THR A 146 10.36 19.11 -5.88
C THR A 146 9.59 20.26 -5.27
N GLN A 147 8.36 20.03 -4.81
CA GLN A 147 7.49 21.04 -4.26
C GLN A 147 6.78 20.52 -3.02
N TYR A 148 6.74 21.34 -2.00
CA TYR A 148 5.91 21.15 -0.80
C TYR A 148 4.69 22.04 -0.90
N THR A 149 3.54 21.52 -0.57
CA THR A 149 2.26 22.21 -0.64
C THR A 149 1.45 21.94 0.61
N ASP A 150 0.58 22.85 0.97
CA ASP A 150 -0.34 22.65 2.08
C ASP A 150 -1.23 21.41 1.83
N TRP A 151 -1.58 20.73 2.90
CA TRP A 151 -2.45 19.58 2.88
C TRP A 151 -3.59 19.74 3.90
N PRO A 152 -4.83 19.43 3.56
CA PRO A 152 -5.31 18.94 2.25
C PRO A 152 -5.63 20.07 1.23
N TYR A 153 -5.57 21.32 1.61
CA TYR A 153 -5.94 22.46 0.77
C TYR A 153 -4.71 23.02 0.06
N ASN A 154 -4.63 22.79 -1.24
CA ASN A 154 -3.52 23.27 -2.06
C ASN A 154 -3.95 24.43 -2.98
N PRO A 155 -3.77 25.70 -2.59
CA PRO A 155 -4.19 26.84 -3.36
C PRO A 155 -3.43 27.00 -4.69
N ILE A 156 -2.17 26.61 -4.75
CA ILE A 156 -1.36 26.71 -5.97
C ILE A 156 -1.93 25.80 -7.07
N ARG A 157 -2.23 24.58 -6.72
CA ARG A 157 -2.78 23.59 -7.65
C ARG A 157 -4.20 23.97 -8.14
N ASN A 158 -4.99 24.55 -7.26
CA ASN A 158 -6.41 24.81 -7.50
C ASN A 158 -6.70 26.27 -7.90
N SER A 159 -5.72 26.99 -8.45
CA SER A 159 -5.88 28.37 -8.90
C SER A 159 -6.42 29.31 -7.83
N GLY A 160 -6.00 29.10 -6.58
CA GLY A 160 -6.41 29.90 -5.42
C GLY A 160 -7.72 29.44 -4.75
N ALA A 161 -8.43 28.47 -5.31
CA ALA A 161 -9.65 27.95 -4.68
C ALA A 161 -9.32 27.00 -3.51
N PRO A 162 -10.06 27.05 -2.39
CA PRO A 162 -9.88 26.16 -1.25
C PRO A 162 -10.51 24.77 -1.53
N VAL A 163 -9.90 24.01 -2.41
CA VAL A 163 -10.36 22.65 -2.76
C VAL A 163 -9.66 21.64 -1.86
N ASP A 164 -10.44 20.75 -1.29
CA ASP A 164 -9.94 19.66 -0.45
C ASP A 164 -9.38 18.52 -1.31
N ASN A 165 -8.07 18.42 -1.39
CA ASN A 165 -7.36 17.42 -2.16
C ASN A 165 -7.30 16.03 -1.48
N SER A 166 -7.91 15.86 -0.33
CA SER A 166 -8.11 14.52 0.24
C SER A 166 -9.19 13.71 -0.49
N TYR A 167 -10.13 14.37 -1.16
CA TYR A 167 -11.17 13.69 -1.96
C TYR A 167 -10.68 13.36 -3.38
N TRP A 168 -10.96 12.14 -3.81
CA TRP A 168 -10.63 11.68 -5.17
C TRP A 168 -11.29 12.55 -6.25
N ALA A 169 -12.54 12.95 -6.05
CA ALA A 169 -13.31 13.80 -6.98
C ALA A 169 -12.64 15.13 -7.33
N ASN A 170 -11.76 15.62 -6.47
CA ASN A 170 -11.10 16.92 -6.63
C ASN A 170 -9.78 16.84 -7.44
N TRP A 171 -9.50 15.69 -8.05
CA TRP A 171 -8.32 15.49 -8.87
C TRP A 171 -8.66 15.33 -10.34
N ALA A 172 -7.98 16.07 -11.20
CA ALA A 172 -8.19 16.06 -12.65
C ALA A 172 -7.23 15.12 -13.39
N GLY A 173 -6.89 13.97 -12.82
CA GLY A 173 -5.99 12.99 -13.46
C GLY A 173 -5.03 12.33 -12.47
N SER A 174 -4.07 11.57 -13.01
CA SER A 174 -3.13 10.83 -12.18
C SER A 174 -2.25 11.76 -11.35
N ASN A 175 -2.07 11.40 -10.09
CA ASN A 175 -1.22 12.15 -9.18
C ASN A 175 -0.75 11.27 -8.02
N SER A 176 0.33 11.67 -7.39
CA SER A 176 0.74 11.09 -6.11
C SER A 176 1.18 12.16 -5.13
N THR A 177 0.80 11.96 -3.87
CA THR A 177 1.14 12.85 -2.77
C THR A 177 1.73 12.04 -1.63
N PHE A 178 2.91 12.45 -1.17
CA PHE A 178 3.52 11.92 0.05
C PHE A 178 3.17 12.85 1.20
N ALA A 179 2.79 12.29 2.34
CA ALA A 179 2.63 13.04 3.57
C ALA A 179 4.00 13.51 4.10
N VAL A 180 4.03 14.72 4.64
CA VAL A 180 5.21 15.35 5.24
C VAL A 180 4.85 15.85 6.64
N ASP A 181 5.80 15.86 7.55
CA ASP A 181 5.65 16.34 8.92
C ASP A 181 4.50 15.68 9.70
N TYR A 182 4.58 14.38 9.86
CA TYR A 182 3.64 13.61 10.66
C TYR A 182 4.36 12.73 11.68
N ALA A 183 3.66 12.40 12.76
CA ALA A 183 4.16 11.55 13.85
C ALA A 183 3.11 10.50 14.28
N GLN A 184 2.30 10.01 13.35
CA GLN A 184 1.26 9.03 13.62
C GLN A 184 1.33 7.84 12.67
N ASP A 185 0.75 6.73 13.09
CA ASP A 185 1.00 5.39 12.56
C ASP A 185 0.01 4.95 11.49
N PHE A 186 -0.91 5.78 11.03
CA PHE A 186 -2.00 5.33 10.16
C PHE A 186 -2.12 6.11 8.85
N LEU A 187 -2.75 5.46 7.89
CA LEU A 187 -3.29 6.01 6.65
C LEU A 187 -4.65 5.37 6.42
N VAL A 188 -5.67 6.16 6.10
CA VAL A 188 -7.03 5.68 5.87
C VAL A 188 -7.50 6.11 4.49
N GLY A 189 -8.24 5.24 3.83
CA GLY A 189 -9.09 5.56 2.70
C GLY A 189 -10.52 5.15 3.03
N TYR A 190 -11.48 6.06 2.88
CA TYR A 190 -12.87 5.83 3.24
C TYR A 190 -13.81 6.24 2.12
N ASP A 191 -14.76 5.36 1.82
CA ASP A 191 -15.83 5.56 0.85
C ASP A 191 -17.12 5.88 1.62
N TYR A 192 -17.54 7.12 1.61
CA TYR A 192 -18.75 7.57 2.30
C TYR A 192 -20.03 7.04 1.65
N GLY A 193 -20.00 6.78 0.35
CA GLY A 193 -21.13 6.20 -0.37
C GLY A 193 -21.37 4.73 -0.01
N GLN A 194 -20.32 4.00 0.34
CA GLN A 194 -20.39 2.59 0.72
C GLN A 194 -20.32 2.38 2.25
N ASN A 195 -20.07 3.43 3.03
CA ASN A 195 -19.79 3.33 4.47
C ASN A 195 -18.72 2.29 4.80
N ALA A 196 -17.67 2.24 3.98
CA ALA A 196 -16.62 1.26 4.09
C ALA A 196 -15.26 1.89 3.76
N GLY A 197 -14.18 1.31 4.27
CA GLY A 197 -12.86 1.84 4.00
C GLY A 197 -11.75 0.89 4.40
N THR A 198 -10.52 1.31 4.15
CA THR A 198 -9.31 0.56 4.49
C THR A 198 -8.42 1.44 5.35
N ALA A 199 -8.08 0.97 6.53
CA ALA A 199 -7.09 1.61 7.40
C ALA A 199 -5.81 0.77 7.41
N HIS A 200 -4.67 1.44 7.24
CA HIS A 200 -3.35 0.83 7.38
C HIS A 200 -2.67 1.43 8.62
N TRP A 201 -2.27 0.59 9.52
CA TRP A 201 -1.54 0.96 10.73
C TRP A 201 -0.14 0.38 10.70
N ALA A 202 0.88 1.22 10.86
CA ALA A 202 2.28 0.80 10.95
C ALA A 202 3.08 1.82 11.77
N ASN A 203 3.95 1.35 12.65
CA ASN A 203 4.78 2.21 13.48
C ASN A 203 5.63 3.17 12.62
N HIS A 204 5.39 4.47 12.74
CA HIS A 204 6.06 5.50 11.93
C HIS A 204 7.58 5.59 12.15
N HIS A 205 8.09 5.11 13.29
CA HIS A 205 9.55 5.05 13.51
C HIS A 205 10.22 3.94 12.67
N VAL A 206 9.46 2.94 12.23
CA VAL A 206 9.95 1.82 11.40
C VAL A 206 9.54 1.99 9.94
N VAL A 207 8.30 2.44 9.71
CA VAL A 207 7.73 2.66 8.38
C VAL A 207 7.22 4.11 8.28
N PRO A 208 8.11 5.09 8.11
CA PRO A 208 7.75 6.50 8.22
C PRO A 208 6.94 7.01 7.02
N GLY A 209 7.03 6.40 5.85
CA GLY A 209 6.42 6.92 4.63
C GLY A 209 4.93 6.65 4.51
N LYS A 210 4.15 7.66 4.13
CA LYS A 210 2.75 7.53 3.74
C LYS A 210 2.53 8.24 2.40
N LYS A 211 1.84 7.57 1.50
CA LYS A 211 1.61 8.07 0.14
C LYS A 211 0.27 7.57 -0.36
N PHE A 212 -0.42 8.38 -1.13
CA PHE A 212 -1.43 7.88 -2.04
C PHE A 212 -1.04 8.14 -3.50
N PHE A 213 -1.57 7.33 -4.38
CA PHE A 213 -1.46 7.46 -5.82
C PHE A 213 -2.86 7.33 -6.44
N LEU A 214 -3.19 8.26 -7.31
CA LEU A 214 -4.46 8.29 -8.05
C LEU A 214 -4.17 8.15 -9.54
N TRP A 215 -5.02 7.43 -10.26
CA TRP A 215 -4.97 7.38 -11.71
C TRP A 215 -6.33 7.00 -12.30
#